data_78625c3c7deda371cfb2c752856a8ecb
#
_entry.id   78625c3c7deda371cfb2c752856a8ecb
#
_cell.length_a   1.000
_cell.length_b   1.000
_cell.length_c   1.000
_cell.angle_alpha   90.00
_cell.angle_beta   90.00
_cell.angle_gamma   90.00
#
_symmetry.space_group_name_H-M   'P 1'
#
loop_
_entity.id
_entity.type
_entity.pdbx_description
1 polymer ?
#
loop_
_entity_poly.entity_id
_entity_poly.type
_entity_poly.pdbx_seq_one_letter_code
_entity_poly.pdbx_strand_id
1 'polypeptide(L)'
;MTKRLMTKRRAHNSVPLPRATRRDFLKHSALLAGAGVWYVSSPPVLALPEQSLNERLNVACIGIGGKGDGDSSQVARHANVVAICDVDDKRLDAKMAQEVKGIGQPFEKAGRYNDFRKMFDELGKSIDAVTITVPDHMHALATMMAINLGKHVYTQKPMTHDVWEARQLRLAAKQKGIASQMGNQGTASPKFREGVEVIQSGMLGSVKEVHIWTNRPIWPQAPKIMSRPPEQPVPPYLHWDQWLGGAPERPYNAAYHPFKWRGFWDFGCGALGDMGCHTANLPFMALKLGYPSSIEAEAGDLNSETCPSWARVRYEFPARGEMPPVKVNWYEGRKDGTLVHPPAELVEQVLSEYAKVPHDEKDKKSKKPDADKTPKLNNSGSIIVGEKGMLYSPHDYGGVWYLLPAEQFHDYKAPPQTLARNPKGD
;
A
#
# COMPACT_ATOMS: atom_id res chain seq x y z
N MET A 1 -20.74 69.88 36.58
CA MET A 1 -20.52 70.02 35.13
C MET A 1 -19.45 69.05 34.70
N THR A 2 -19.84 67.88 34.18
CA THR A 2 -18.92 66.84 33.81
C THR A 2 -19.21 66.43 32.35
N LYS A 3 -18.27 66.73 31.44
CA LYS A 3 -18.37 66.40 30.02
C LYS A 3 -18.02 64.93 29.80
N ARG A 4 -18.96 64.15 29.23
CA ARG A 4 -18.77 62.81 28.71
C ARG A 4 -18.08 62.89 27.33
N LEU A 5 -16.92 62.25 27.18
CA LEU A 5 -16.31 61.98 25.88
C LEU A 5 -16.94 60.66 25.31
N MET A 6 -17.55 60.79 24.14
CA MET A 6 -18.00 59.65 23.33
C MET A 6 -16.85 59.21 22.40
N THR A 7 -16.34 58.02 22.59
CA THR A 7 -15.45 57.35 21.65
C THR A 7 -16.23 56.59 20.58
N LYS A 8 -16.15 57.03 19.33
CA LYS A 8 -16.70 56.35 18.15
C LYS A 8 -15.90 55.06 17.89
N ARG A 9 -16.54 53.89 18.03
CA ARG A 9 -16.03 52.60 17.50
C ARG A 9 -16.19 52.60 15.99
N ARG A 10 -15.06 52.45 15.25
CA ARG A 10 -15.07 52.14 13.81
C ARG A 10 -15.50 50.67 13.63
N ALA A 11 -16.56 50.43 12.90
CA ALA A 11 -16.94 49.10 12.42
C ALA A 11 -15.96 48.65 11.34
N HIS A 12 -15.30 47.51 11.56
CA HIS A 12 -14.57 46.81 10.51
C HIS A 12 -15.58 46.05 9.66
N ASN A 13 -15.78 46.50 8.43
CA ASN A 13 -16.47 45.74 7.39
C ASN A 13 -15.53 44.61 6.94
N SER A 14 -15.74 43.40 7.44
CA SER A 14 -15.17 42.20 6.89
C SER A 14 -15.94 41.78 5.63
N VAL A 15 -15.31 41.90 4.47
CA VAL A 15 -15.83 41.34 3.21
C VAL A 15 -15.82 39.82 3.33
N PRO A 16 -16.95 39.13 3.18
CA PRO A 16 -16.94 37.66 3.23
C PRO A 16 -16.24 37.10 2.00
N LEU A 17 -15.21 36.29 2.22
CA LEU A 17 -14.57 35.50 1.14
C LEU A 17 -15.60 34.55 0.54
N PRO A 18 -15.62 34.38 -0.80
CA PRO A 18 -16.54 33.46 -1.45
C PRO A 18 -16.27 32.02 -0.99
N ARG A 19 -17.33 31.33 -0.53
CA ARG A 19 -17.26 29.91 -0.16
C ARG A 19 -16.97 29.09 -1.40
N ALA A 20 -15.82 28.37 -1.40
CA ALA A 20 -15.51 27.40 -2.45
C ALA A 20 -16.53 26.25 -2.41
N THR A 21 -17.13 25.96 -3.55
CA THR A 21 -18.10 24.85 -3.69
C THR A 21 -17.38 23.55 -4.05
N ARG A 22 -18.06 22.40 -3.86
CA ARG A 22 -17.57 21.08 -4.33
C ARG A 22 -17.06 21.12 -5.79
N ARG A 23 -17.72 21.94 -6.61
CA ARG A 23 -17.41 22.14 -8.02
C ARG A 23 -16.11 22.93 -8.24
N ASP A 24 -15.78 23.84 -7.35
CA ASP A 24 -14.57 24.66 -7.43
C ASP A 24 -13.33 23.86 -6.99
N PHE A 25 -13.46 22.98 -6.00
CA PHE A 25 -12.41 22.02 -5.63
C PHE A 25 -12.06 21.07 -6.79
N LEU A 26 -13.06 20.53 -7.47
CA LEU A 26 -12.87 19.66 -8.64
C LEU A 26 -12.27 20.39 -9.85
N LYS A 27 -12.63 21.66 -10.07
CA LYS A 27 -12.07 22.48 -11.15
C LYS A 27 -10.59 22.82 -10.93
N HIS A 28 -10.18 23.10 -9.70
CA HIS A 28 -8.78 23.40 -9.37
C HIS A 28 -7.90 22.14 -9.44
N SER A 29 -8.46 20.96 -9.14
CA SER A 29 -7.75 19.67 -9.33
C SER A 29 -7.56 19.33 -10.81
N ALA A 30 -8.48 19.73 -11.70
CA ALA A 30 -8.39 19.49 -13.14
C ALA A 30 -7.42 20.44 -13.87
N LEU A 31 -7.22 21.67 -13.37
CA LEU A 31 -6.31 22.65 -13.96
C LEU A 31 -4.82 22.33 -13.72
N LEU A 32 -4.49 21.53 -12.70
CA LEU A 32 -3.12 21.06 -12.42
C LEU A 32 -2.68 19.87 -13.28
N ALA A 33 -3.57 19.27 -14.05
CA ALA A 33 -3.30 18.12 -14.92
C ALA A 33 -2.77 18.49 -16.33
N GLY A 34 -2.70 19.76 -16.67
CA GLY A 34 -2.42 20.24 -18.04
C GLY A 34 -0.98 20.64 -18.36
N ALA A 35 -0.07 20.73 -17.40
CA ALA A 35 1.31 21.10 -17.63
C ALA A 35 2.27 20.01 -17.18
N GLY A 36 2.88 19.32 -18.12
CA GLY A 36 3.86 18.27 -17.89
C GLY A 36 5.18 18.80 -17.37
N VAL A 37 5.24 19.16 -16.10
CA VAL A 37 6.52 19.32 -15.34
C VAL A 37 6.26 18.84 -13.92
N TRP A 38 6.87 17.72 -13.57
CA TRP A 38 6.87 17.18 -12.21
C TRP A 38 7.78 17.99 -11.29
N TYR A 39 7.34 19.17 -10.89
CA TYR A 39 7.87 19.84 -9.71
C TYR A 39 6.74 19.89 -8.67
N VAL A 40 6.72 18.92 -7.77
CA VAL A 40 5.80 18.95 -6.63
C VAL A 40 6.44 19.78 -5.52
N SER A 41 6.32 21.10 -5.61
CA SER A 41 6.32 21.92 -4.41
C SER A 41 4.90 21.81 -3.82
N SER A 42 4.72 20.85 -2.92
CA SER A 42 3.46 20.77 -2.17
C SER A 42 3.38 22.00 -1.26
N PRO A 43 2.33 22.82 -1.36
CA PRO A 43 2.07 23.84 -0.33
C PRO A 43 1.91 23.14 1.03
N PRO A 44 2.22 23.81 2.15
CA PRO A 44 1.98 23.24 3.47
C PRO A 44 0.51 22.82 3.56
N VAL A 45 0.28 21.58 3.97
CA VAL A 45 -1.08 21.10 4.24
C VAL A 45 -1.58 21.88 5.43
N LEU A 46 -2.30 22.96 5.15
CA LEU A 46 -3.11 23.65 6.17
C LEU A 46 -4.10 22.62 6.69
N ALA A 47 -4.13 22.44 8.00
CA ALA A 47 -5.17 21.66 8.64
C ALA A 47 -6.52 22.23 8.18
N LEU A 48 -7.24 21.45 7.35
CA LEU A 48 -8.56 21.86 6.91
C LEU A 48 -9.45 21.97 8.16
N PRO A 49 -10.26 23.05 8.28
CA PRO A 49 -11.24 23.15 9.35
C PRO A 49 -12.15 21.92 9.30
N GLU A 50 -12.63 21.50 10.46
CA GLU A 50 -13.56 20.37 10.57
C GLU A 50 -14.73 20.58 9.61
N GLN A 51 -14.78 19.75 8.55
CA GLN A 51 -15.81 19.88 7.53
C GLN A 51 -17.16 19.46 8.12
N SER A 52 -18.20 20.21 7.82
CA SER A 52 -19.56 19.77 8.16
C SER A 52 -19.88 18.43 7.49
N LEU A 53 -20.76 17.62 8.08
CA LEU A 53 -21.15 16.33 7.50
C LEU A 53 -21.64 16.44 6.04
N ASN A 54 -22.23 17.59 5.68
CA ASN A 54 -22.71 17.85 4.31
C ASN A 54 -21.58 18.20 3.31
N GLU A 55 -20.38 18.52 3.80
CA GLU A 55 -19.20 18.83 2.98
C GLU A 55 -18.27 17.63 2.85
N ARG A 56 -18.50 16.55 3.61
CA ARG A 56 -17.71 15.32 3.53
C ARG A 56 -18.04 14.54 2.27
N LEU A 57 -17.04 13.86 1.72
CA LEU A 57 -17.25 12.93 0.61
C LEU A 57 -18.13 11.75 1.06
N ASN A 58 -18.98 11.29 0.16
CA ASN A 58 -19.74 10.06 0.33
C ASN A 58 -18.94 8.89 -0.23
N VAL A 59 -18.56 7.96 0.63
CA VAL A 59 -17.68 6.84 0.27
C VAL A 59 -18.42 5.52 0.46
N ALA A 60 -18.30 4.63 -0.52
CA ALA A 60 -18.69 3.23 -0.39
C ALA A 60 -17.45 2.37 -0.12
N CYS A 61 -17.59 1.34 0.73
CA CYS A 61 -16.50 0.43 1.09
C CYS A 61 -16.81 -0.98 0.56
N ILE A 62 -16.02 -1.47 -0.38
CA ILE A 62 -16.13 -2.79 -0.99
C ILE A 62 -15.05 -3.69 -0.40
N GLY A 63 -15.47 -4.79 0.27
CA GLY A 63 -14.59 -5.61 1.10
C GLY A 63 -14.32 -4.94 2.45
N ILE A 64 -15.00 -5.44 3.50
CA ILE A 64 -14.93 -4.85 4.85
C ILE A 64 -14.37 -5.81 5.89
N GLY A 65 -13.86 -6.96 5.46
CA GLY A 65 -13.20 -7.94 6.33
C GLY A 65 -11.68 -7.80 6.35
N GLY A 66 -11.01 -8.28 7.38
CA GLY A 66 -9.55 -8.24 7.49
C GLY A 66 -8.98 -6.82 7.36
N LYS A 67 -8.18 -6.55 6.32
CA LYS A 67 -7.64 -5.21 6.06
C LYS A 67 -8.76 -4.18 5.81
N GLY A 68 -9.85 -4.58 5.14
CA GLY A 68 -10.98 -3.71 4.85
C GLY A 68 -11.73 -3.22 6.09
N ASP A 69 -11.65 -3.92 7.21
CA ASP A 69 -12.18 -3.46 8.49
C ASP A 69 -11.45 -2.19 8.96
N GLY A 70 -10.12 -2.23 8.93
CA GLY A 70 -9.29 -1.06 9.26
C GLY A 70 -9.48 0.10 8.28
N ASP A 71 -9.48 -0.19 6.97
CA ASP A 71 -9.60 0.84 5.93
C ASP A 71 -10.95 1.57 6.02
N SER A 72 -12.06 0.84 6.11
CA SER A 72 -13.39 1.42 6.25
C SER A 72 -13.55 2.23 7.54
N SER A 73 -12.95 1.76 8.65
CA SER A 73 -12.95 2.50 9.92
C SER A 73 -12.14 3.79 9.84
N GLN A 74 -11.04 3.82 9.08
CA GLN A 74 -10.30 5.06 8.84
C GLN A 74 -11.07 6.01 7.93
N VAL A 75 -11.68 5.51 6.86
CA VAL A 75 -12.56 6.30 5.98
C VAL A 75 -13.68 6.98 6.77
N ALA A 76 -14.33 6.25 7.66
CA ALA A 76 -15.43 6.78 8.47
C ALA A 76 -15.04 7.97 9.35
N ARG A 77 -13.74 8.16 9.67
CA ARG A 77 -13.25 9.33 10.40
C ARG A 77 -13.24 10.62 9.57
N HIS A 78 -13.19 10.49 8.25
CA HIS A 78 -12.95 11.61 7.33
C HIS A 78 -14.04 11.79 6.29
N ALA A 79 -14.93 10.80 6.10
CA ALA A 79 -15.95 10.77 5.07
C ALA A 79 -17.28 10.20 5.61
N ASN A 80 -18.35 10.37 4.87
CA ASN A 80 -19.63 9.70 5.12
C ASN A 80 -19.58 8.33 4.47
N VAL A 81 -19.67 7.24 5.22
CA VAL A 81 -19.81 5.91 4.66
C VAL A 81 -21.28 5.68 4.29
N VAL A 82 -21.58 5.72 2.99
CA VAL A 82 -22.96 5.61 2.48
C VAL A 82 -23.34 4.18 2.13
N ALA A 83 -22.36 3.30 1.89
CA ALA A 83 -22.60 1.88 1.64
C ALA A 83 -21.42 1.03 2.07
N ILE A 84 -21.71 -0.20 2.46
CA ILE A 84 -20.74 -1.29 2.68
C ILE A 84 -21.13 -2.49 1.84
N CYS A 85 -20.14 -3.16 1.26
CA CYS A 85 -20.34 -4.32 0.42
C CYS A 85 -19.34 -5.42 0.78
N ASP A 86 -19.84 -6.63 1.08
CA ASP A 86 -19.02 -7.83 1.29
C ASP A 86 -19.83 -9.07 0.92
N VAL A 87 -19.17 -10.10 0.47
CA VAL A 87 -19.80 -11.40 0.13
C VAL A 87 -20.09 -12.27 1.35
N ASP A 88 -19.68 -11.85 2.53
CA ASP A 88 -19.88 -12.54 3.81
C ASP A 88 -20.88 -11.78 4.69
N ASP A 89 -22.08 -12.32 4.85
CA ASP A 89 -23.14 -11.68 5.64
C ASP A 89 -22.75 -11.44 7.09
N LYS A 90 -21.99 -12.35 7.71
CA LYS A 90 -21.52 -12.17 9.09
C LYS A 90 -20.62 -10.97 9.25
N ARG A 91 -19.78 -10.66 8.24
CA ARG A 91 -18.94 -9.48 8.23
C ARG A 91 -19.76 -8.20 8.06
N LEU A 92 -20.76 -8.24 7.18
CA LEU A 92 -21.69 -7.12 7.00
C LEU A 92 -22.43 -6.81 8.31
N ASP A 93 -23.00 -7.82 8.96
CA ASP A 93 -23.74 -7.65 10.21
C ASP A 93 -22.83 -7.11 11.33
N ALA A 94 -21.64 -7.69 11.48
CA ALA A 94 -20.67 -7.23 12.46
C ALA A 94 -20.21 -5.77 12.19
N LYS A 95 -20.05 -5.40 10.91
CA LYS A 95 -19.62 -4.06 10.52
C LYS A 95 -20.68 -3.02 10.79
N MET A 96 -21.95 -3.31 10.50
CA MET A 96 -23.06 -2.39 10.77
C MET A 96 -23.21 -2.08 12.26
N ALA A 97 -22.95 -3.06 13.12
CA ALA A 97 -22.99 -2.91 14.58
C ALA A 97 -21.69 -2.32 15.18
N GLN A 98 -20.65 -2.10 14.36
CA GLN A 98 -19.33 -1.73 14.86
C GLN A 98 -19.28 -0.31 15.42
N GLU A 99 -18.78 -0.20 16.64
CA GLU A 99 -18.36 1.08 17.21
C GLU A 99 -16.94 1.45 16.81
N VAL A 100 -16.76 2.68 16.34
CA VAL A 100 -15.44 3.25 16.04
C VAL A 100 -15.13 4.33 17.06
N LYS A 101 -14.06 4.14 17.82
CA LYS A 101 -13.66 5.05 18.90
C LYS A 101 -13.63 6.51 18.41
N GLY A 102 -14.41 7.37 19.08
CA GLY A 102 -14.48 8.80 18.82
C GLY A 102 -15.51 9.25 17.78
N ILE A 103 -16.18 8.30 17.08
CA ILE A 103 -17.23 8.63 16.08
C ILE A 103 -18.49 7.78 16.19
N GLY A 104 -18.61 6.88 17.20
CA GLY A 104 -19.79 6.05 17.43
C GLY A 104 -19.94 4.93 16.40
N GLN A 105 -21.15 4.73 15.88
CA GLN A 105 -21.54 3.68 14.93
C GLN A 105 -21.71 4.24 13.49
N PRO A 106 -20.62 4.52 12.77
CA PRO A 106 -20.67 5.22 11.48
C PRO A 106 -21.27 4.40 10.34
N PHE A 107 -21.44 3.08 10.53
CA PHE A 107 -21.94 2.15 9.51
C PHE A 107 -23.43 1.80 9.67
N GLU A 108 -24.07 2.17 10.79
CA GLU A 108 -25.45 1.79 11.12
C GLU A 108 -26.46 2.16 10.03
N LYS A 109 -26.24 3.30 9.37
CA LYS A 109 -27.13 3.82 8.31
C LYS A 109 -26.62 3.58 6.90
N ALA A 110 -25.48 2.89 6.76
CA ALA A 110 -24.93 2.57 5.44
C ALA A 110 -25.78 1.54 4.71
N GLY A 111 -25.94 1.69 3.39
CA GLY A 111 -26.54 0.66 2.55
C GLY A 111 -25.74 -0.65 2.64
N ARG A 112 -26.44 -1.79 2.77
CA ARG A 112 -25.85 -3.13 2.93
C ARG A 112 -25.97 -3.91 1.63
N TYR A 113 -24.86 -4.37 1.06
CA TYR A 113 -24.80 -5.04 -0.23
C TYR A 113 -23.89 -6.28 -0.20
N ASN A 114 -24.27 -7.35 -0.91
CA ASN A 114 -23.40 -8.48 -1.19
C ASN A 114 -22.80 -8.39 -2.60
N ASP A 115 -23.39 -7.57 -3.47
CA ASP A 115 -22.97 -7.35 -4.85
C ASP A 115 -22.71 -5.86 -5.10
N PHE A 116 -21.46 -5.49 -5.37
CA PHE A 116 -21.08 -4.09 -5.63
C PHE A 116 -21.71 -3.53 -6.91
N ARG A 117 -22.13 -4.38 -7.87
CA ARG A 117 -22.83 -3.95 -9.09
C ARG A 117 -24.18 -3.36 -8.72
N LYS A 118 -24.96 -4.07 -7.87
CA LYS A 118 -26.24 -3.59 -7.35
C LYS A 118 -26.06 -2.30 -6.51
N MET A 119 -25.01 -2.26 -5.70
CA MET A 119 -24.68 -1.05 -4.93
C MET A 119 -24.48 0.16 -5.85
N PHE A 120 -23.75 0.01 -6.95
CA PHE A 120 -23.53 1.09 -7.91
C PHE A 120 -24.79 1.45 -8.70
N ASP A 121 -25.63 0.46 -9.05
CA ASP A 121 -26.89 0.72 -9.74
C ASP A 121 -27.85 1.56 -8.88
N GLU A 122 -27.93 1.26 -7.59
CA GLU A 122 -28.86 1.94 -6.68
C GLU A 122 -28.29 3.28 -6.14
N LEU A 123 -27.03 3.31 -5.71
CA LEU A 123 -26.43 4.43 -5.02
C LEU A 123 -25.36 5.18 -5.83
N GLY A 124 -25.05 4.76 -7.06
CA GLY A 124 -23.95 5.29 -7.82
C GLY A 124 -23.93 6.81 -7.96
N LYS A 125 -25.10 7.47 -8.04
CA LYS A 125 -25.20 8.94 -8.13
C LYS A 125 -24.79 9.64 -6.85
N SER A 126 -24.93 9.02 -5.70
CA SER A 126 -24.62 9.58 -4.38
C SER A 126 -23.20 9.27 -3.89
N ILE A 127 -22.49 8.32 -4.53
CA ILE A 127 -21.13 7.94 -4.19
C ILE A 127 -20.13 8.88 -4.88
N ASP A 128 -19.21 9.46 -4.15
CA ASP A 128 -18.10 10.28 -4.67
C ASP A 128 -16.83 9.42 -4.86
N ALA A 129 -16.54 8.52 -3.91
CA ALA A 129 -15.35 7.68 -3.92
C ALA A 129 -15.62 6.27 -3.37
N VAL A 130 -14.73 5.33 -3.67
CA VAL A 130 -14.81 3.98 -3.14
C VAL A 130 -13.47 3.50 -2.59
N THR A 131 -13.54 2.69 -1.52
CA THR A 131 -12.41 1.84 -1.12
C THR A 131 -12.67 0.41 -1.56
N ILE A 132 -11.64 -0.27 -2.07
CA ILE A 132 -11.73 -1.62 -2.60
C ILE A 132 -10.66 -2.46 -1.90
N THR A 133 -11.12 -3.39 -1.03
CA THR A 133 -10.25 -4.22 -0.19
C THR A 133 -10.75 -5.67 -0.24
N VAL A 134 -10.71 -6.23 -1.41
CA VAL A 134 -11.17 -7.59 -1.75
C VAL A 134 -9.96 -8.50 -2.06
N PRO A 135 -10.12 -9.80 -2.36
CA PRO A 135 -9.04 -10.62 -2.89
C PRO A 135 -8.48 -10.09 -4.22
N ASP A 136 -7.20 -10.39 -4.52
CA ASP A 136 -6.45 -9.79 -5.63
C ASP A 136 -7.18 -9.89 -6.97
N HIS A 137 -7.79 -11.04 -7.28
CA HIS A 137 -8.53 -11.28 -8.54
C HIS A 137 -9.76 -10.38 -8.73
N MET A 138 -10.27 -9.78 -7.65
CA MET A 138 -11.44 -8.91 -7.70
C MET A 138 -11.08 -7.42 -7.72
N HIS A 139 -9.80 -7.06 -7.46
CA HIS A 139 -9.35 -5.67 -7.41
C HIS A 139 -9.66 -4.93 -8.71
N ALA A 140 -9.23 -5.49 -9.84
CA ALA A 140 -9.41 -4.83 -11.15
C ALA A 140 -10.88 -4.65 -11.53
N LEU A 141 -11.71 -5.65 -11.30
CA LEU A 141 -13.14 -5.61 -11.66
C LEU A 141 -13.88 -4.49 -10.94
N ALA A 142 -13.78 -4.47 -9.60
CA ALA A 142 -14.44 -3.46 -8.78
C ALA A 142 -13.88 -2.05 -9.07
N THR A 143 -12.56 -1.94 -9.22
CA THR A 143 -11.89 -0.66 -9.50
C THR A 143 -12.26 -0.12 -10.86
N MET A 144 -12.25 -0.94 -11.91
CA MET A 144 -12.60 -0.52 -13.27
C MET A 144 -14.06 -0.06 -13.34
N MET A 145 -14.97 -0.78 -12.67
CA MET A 145 -16.38 -0.35 -12.62
C MET A 145 -16.52 1.03 -11.98
N ALA A 146 -15.87 1.27 -10.84
CA ALA A 146 -15.86 2.56 -10.17
C ALA A 146 -15.29 3.68 -11.06
N ILE A 147 -14.14 3.42 -11.73
CA ILE A 147 -13.51 4.38 -12.66
C ILE A 147 -14.46 4.73 -13.81
N ASN A 148 -15.10 3.72 -14.42
CA ASN A 148 -16.03 3.93 -15.53
C ASN A 148 -17.23 4.79 -15.14
N LEU A 149 -17.68 4.68 -13.88
CA LEU A 149 -18.72 5.50 -13.29
C LEU A 149 -18.21 6.88 -12.80
N GLY A 150 -16.93 7.21 -13.05
CA GLY A 150 -16.33 8.49 -12.68
C GLY A 150 -16.08 8.66 -11.18
N LYS A 151 -15.95 7.56 -10.42
CA LYS A 151 -15.69 7.60 -8.97
C LYS A 151 -14.20 7.66 -8.70
N HIS A 152 -13.82 8.40 -7.66
CA HIS A 152 -12.47 8.32 -7.11
C HIS A 152 -12.25 6.96 -6.43
N VAL A 153 -11.04 6.41 -6.51
CA VAL A 153 -10.77 5.04 -6.04
C VAL A 153 -9.55 4.96 -5.14
N TYR A 154 -9.68 4.19 -4.07
CA TYR A 154 -8.59 3.69 -3.26
C TYR A 154 -8.66 2.16 -3.29
N THR A 155 -7.72 1.51 -4.00
CA THR A 155 -7.68 0.06 -4.14
C THR A 155 -6.51 -0.51 -3.35
N GLN A 156 -6.73 -1.55 -2.55
CA GLN A 156 -5.67 -2.19 -1.79
C GLN A 156 -4.61 -2.83 -2.67
N LYS A 157 -3.46 -3.10 -2.07
CA LYS A 157 -2.34 -3.78 -2.70
C LYS A 157 -2.57 -5.33 -2.70
N PRO A 158 -2.00 -6.05 -3.69
CA PRO A 158 -1.48 -5.53 -4.95
C PRO A 158 -2.60 -4.87 -5.75
N MET A 159 -2.28 -3.88 -6.59
CA MET A 159 -3.31 -3.10 -7.29
C MET A 159 -4.25 -3.96 -8.13
N THR A 160 -3.73 -5.05 -8.69
CA THR A 160 -4.45 -5.98 -9.57
C THR A 160 -3.86 -7.38 -9.46
N HIS A 161 -4.53 -8.35 -10.06
CA HIS A 161 -4.09 -9.73 -10.16
C HIS A 161 -3.00 -9.91 -11.24
N ASP A 162 -3.04 -9.14 -12.32
CA ASP A 162 -2.04 -9.18 -13.36
C ASP A 162 -1.61 -7.79 -13.88
N VAL A 163 -0.53 -7.78 -14.69
CA VAL A 163 0.09 -6.54 -15.21
C VAL A 163 -0.80 -5.84 -16.24
N TRP A 164 -1.56 -6.60 -17.03
CA TRP A 164 -2.47 -6.03 -18.04
C TRP A 164 -3.59 -5.24 -17.36
N GLU A 165 -4.21 -5.80 -16.33
CA GLU A 165 -5.23 -5.14 -15.52
C GLU A 165 -4.70 -3.81 -14.95
N ALA A 166 -3.50 -3.84 -14.36
CA ALA A 166 -2.88 -2.63 -13.80
C ALA A 166 -2.68 -1.53 -14.85
N ARG A 167 -2.30 -1.93 -16.07
CA ARG A 167 -2.18 -1.00 -17.21
C ARG A 167 -3.52 -0.44 -17.60
N GLN A 168 -4.57 -1.27 -17.67
CA GLN A 168 -5.92 -0.82 -18.03
C GLN A 168 -6.47 0.17 -16.98
N LEU A 169 -6.33 -0.12 -15.68
CA LEU A 169 -6.76 0.80 -14.63
C LEU A 169 -6.04 2.15 -14.72
N ARG A 170 -4.73 2.16 -14.95
CA ARG A 170 -3.96 3.40 -15.12
C ARG A 170 -4.45 4.23 -16.30
N LEU A 171 -4.71 3.60 -17.44
CA LEU A 171 -5.20 4.28 -18.64
C LEU A 171 -6.61 4.82 -18.43
N ALA A 172 -7.51 4.03 -17.87
CA ALA A 172 -8.88 4.43 -17.59
C ALA A 172 -8.95 5.57 -16.57
N ALA A 173 -8.20 5.50 -15.47
CA ALA A 173 -8.14 6.56 -14.46
C ALA A 173 -7.64 7.88 -15.06
N LYS A 174 -6.60 7.82 -15.92
CA LYS A 174 -6.10 8.99 -16.63
C LYS A 174 -7.16 9.57 -17.58
N GLN A 175 -7.83 8.72 -18.36
CA GLN A 175 -8.87 9.15 -19.31
C GLN A 175 -10.06 9.80 -18.58
N LYS A 176 -10.48 9.24 -17.45
CA LYS A 176 -11.62 9.75 -16.67
C LYS A 176 -11.25 10.95 -15.78
N GLY A 177 -9.97 11.25 -15.61
CA GLY A 177 -9.51 12.36 -14.77
C GLY A 177 -9.86 12.20 -13.29
N ILE A 178 -10.00 10.96 -12.80
CA ILE A 178 -10.32 10.67 -11.40
C ILE A 178 -9.05 10.57 -10.54
N ALA A 179 -9.17 10.81 -9.25
CA ALA A 179 -8.13 10.51 -8.29
C ALA A 179 -8.11 9.01 -8.00
N SER A 180 -6.94 8.40 -8.13
CA SER A 180 -6.73 6.98 -7.86
C SER A 180 -5.49 6.76 -7.01
N GLN A 181 -5.57 5.83 -6.05
CA GLN A 181 -4.44 5.48 -5.19
C GLN A 181 -4.46 3.99 -4.86
N MET A 182 -3.29 3.37 -4.87
CA MET A 182 -3.09 2.04 -4.32
C MET A 182 -2.80 2.12 -2.81
N GLY A 183 -3.38 1.21 -2.04
CA GLY A 183 -3.22 1.10 -0.59
C GLY A 183 -1.87 0.52 -0.18
N ASN A 184 -0.78 1.22 -0.46
CA ASN A 184 0.57 0.77 -0.13
C ASN A 184 1.07 1.44 1.15
N GLN A 185 0.88 0.77 2.29
CA GLN A 185 1.29 1.24 3.61
C GLN A 185 2.79 1.52 3.67
N GLY A 186 3.19 2.47 4.51
CA GLY A 186 4.57 2.84 4.70
C GLY A 186 5.08 3.92 3.77
N THR A 187 4.46 4.12 2.59
CA THR A 187 4.92 5.11 1.59
C THR A 187 4.89 6.56 2.11
N ALA A 188 3.96 6.88 3.01
CA ALA A 188 3.85 8.21 3.62
C ALA A 188 4.71 8.37 4.89
N SER A 189 5.29 7.30 5.40
CA SER A 189 6.13 7.33 6.60
C SER A 189 7.30 8.29 6.45
N PRO A 190 7.56 9.17 7.44
CA PRO A 190 8.68 10.12 7.39
C PRO A 190 10.03 9.41 7.18
N LYS A 191 10.26 8.29 7.86
CA LYS A 191 11.53 7.55 7.76
C LYS A 191 11.70 6.85 6.42
N PHE A 192 10.62 6.35 5.81
CA PHE A 192 10.64 5.84 4.44
C PHE A 192 11.07 6.93 3.45
N ARG A 193 10.45 8.11 3.53
CA ARG A 193 10.75 9.24 2.63
C ARG A 193 12.17 9.78 2.84
N GLU A 194 12.66 9.80 4.07
CA GLU A 194 14.06 10.10 4.36
C GLU A 194 15.00 9.07 3.70
N GLY A 195 14.67 7.77 3.75
CA GLY A 195 15.45 6.72 3.07
C GLY A 195 15.52 6.93 1.54
N VAL A 196 14.42 7.36 0.93
CA VAL A 196 14.40 7.75 -0.50
C VAL A 196 15.36 8.92 -0.75
N GLU A 197 15.30 9.97 0.07
CA GLU A 197 16.15 11.16 -0.05
C GLU A 197 17.63 10.84 0.16
N VAL A 198 17.95 9.97 1.10
CA VAL A 198 19.32 9.47 1.34
C VAL A 198 19.92 8.83 0.09
N ILE A 199 19.18 7.94 -0.55
CA ILE A 199 19.66 7.27 -1.76
C ILE A 199 19.78 8.28 -2.90
N GLN A 200 18.80 9.17 -3.07
CA GLN A 200 18.78 10.17 -4.14
C GLN A 200 19.83 11.27 -3.95
N SER A 201 20.30 11.52 -2.73
CA SER A 201 21.41 12.45 -2.47
C SER A 201 22.77 11.94 -2.94
N GLY A 202 22.85 10.67 -3.39
CA GLY A 202 24.11 10.03 -3.81
C GLY A 202 24.99 9.58 -2.63
N MET A 203 24.46 9.50 -1.42
CA MET A 203 25.20 9.09 -0.22
C MET A 203 25.81 7.70 -0.35
N LEU A 204 25.09 6.77 -1.00
CA LEU A 204 25.58 5.42 -1.28
C LEU A 204 26.51 5.34 -2.52
N GLY A 205 26.73 6.44 -3.24
CA GLY A 205 27.33 6.41 -4.57
C GLY A 205 26.39 5.76 -5.60
N SER A 206 26.96 5.25 -6.71
CA SER A 206 26.17 4.55 -7.73
C SER A 206 25.65 3.21 -7.18
N VAL A 207 24.34 3.08 -7.14
CA VAL A 207 23.70 1.81 -6.75
C VAL A 207 23.69 0.86 -7.92
N LYS A 208 24.26 -0.34 -7.75
CA LYS A 208 24.40 -1.36 -8.80
C LYS A 208 23.50 -2.58 -8.56
N GLU A 209 23.20 -2.87 -7.31
CA GLU A 209 22.47 -4.08 -6.95
C GLU A 209 21.51 -3.83 -5.76
N VAL A 210 20.39 -4.53 -5.78
CA VAL A 210 19.39 -4.53 -4.72
C VAL A 210 18.97 -5.96 -4.45
N HIS A 211 18.87 -6.33 -3.16
CA HIS A 211 18.38 -7.63 -2.72
C HIS A 211 17.15 -7.42 -1.84
N ILE A 212 16.07 -8.13 -2.13
CA ILE A 212 14.77 -8.00 -1.46
C ILE A 212 14.28 -9.41 -1.12
N TRP A 213 13.90 -9.64 0.13
CA TRP A 213 13.43 -10.97 0.54
C TRP A 213 12.19 -10.89 1.42
N THR A 214 11.47 -12.01 1.49
CA THR A 214 10.36 -12.22 2.41
C THR A 214 10.29 -13.67 2.90
N ASN A 215 9.77 -13.89 4.09
CA ASN A 215 9.49 -15.22 4.62
C ASN A 215 8.16 -15.81 4.14
N ARG A 216 7.45 -15.10 3.26
CA ARG A 216 6.22 -15.61 2.65
C ARG A 216 6.55 -16.73 1.67
N PRO A 217 5.60 -17.66 1.45
CA PRO A 217 4.21 -17.69 1.93
C PRO A 217 4.07 -18.16 3.38
N ILE A 218 3.05 -17.64 4.09
CA ILE A 218 2.59 -18.15 5.39
C ILE A 218 1.22 -18.85 5.28
N TRP A 219 0.70 -18.93 4.09
CA TRP A 219 -0.51 -19.65 3.72
C TRP A 219 -0.16 -20.95 3.00
N PRO A 220 -1.10 -21.94 2.95
CA PRO A 220 -0.83 -23.18 2.25
C PRO A 220 -0.82 -22.98 0.73
N GLN A 221 0.22 -23.47 0.10
CA GLN A 221 0.43 -23.61 -1.34
C GLN A 221 1.41 -24.75 -1.59
N ALA A 222 2.03 -24.86 -2.75
CA ALA A 222 3.05 -25.86 -2.99
C ALA A 222 4.13 -25.88 -1.88
N PRO A 223 4.67 -27.02 -1.49
CA PRO A 223 4.34 -28.38 -1.97
C PRO A 223 3.14 -29.02 -1.27
N LYS A 224 2.49 -28.33 -0.32
CA LYS A 224 1.36 -28.87 0.47
C LYS A 224 0.08 -29.03 -0.34
N ILE A 225 -0.15 -28.13 -1.30
CA ILE A 225 -1.29 -28.14 -2.21
C ILE A 225 -0.77 -28.07 -3.63
N MET A 226 -0.84 -29.19 -4.34
CA MET A 226 -0.35 -29.35 -5.71
C MET A 226 -1.50 -29.58 -6.73
N SER A 227 -2.71 -29.74 -6.23
CA SER A 227 -3.91 -29.98 -7.02
C SER A 227 -5.11 -29.31 -6.38
N ARG A 228 -6.18 -29.19 -7.16
CA ARG A 228 -7.44 -28.56 -6.70
C ARG A 228 -7.99 -29.25 -5.45
N PRO A 229 -8.24 -28.52 -4.36
CA PRO A 229 -8.91 -29.06 -3.18
C PRO A 229 -10.30 -29.60 -3.52
N PRO A 230 -10.78 -30.67 -2.83
CA PRO A 230 -12.09 -31.25 -3.08
C PRO A 230 -13.22 -30.29 -2.72
N GLU A 231 -14.38 -30.50 -3.33
CA GLU A 231 -15.59 -29.73 -3.05
C GLU A 231 -16.02 -29.83 -1.58
N GLN A 232 -16.51 -28.72 -1.05
CA GLN A 232 -17.14 -28.61 0.26
C GLN A 232 -18.44 -27.80 0.15
N PRO A 233 -19.43 -28.02 1.05
CA PRO A 233 -20.63 -27.21 1.09
C PRO A 233 -20.28 -25.71 1.30
N VAL A 234 -20.90 -24.83 0.53
CA VAL A 234 -20.80 -23.40 0.70
C VAL A 234 -21.47 -23.01 2.03
N PRO A 235 -20.79 -22.28 2.93
CA PRO A 235 -21.44 -21.76 4.12
C PRO A 235 -22.63 -20.87 3.77
N PRO A 236 -23.78 -20.96 4.46
CA PRO A 236 -25.02 -20.26 4.09
C PRO A 236 -24.92 -18.73 4.15
N TYR A 237 -23.92 -18.19 4.83
CA TYR A 237 -23.64 -16.76 4.92
C TYR A 237 -22.66 -16.23 3.86
N LEU A 238 -22.12 -17.10 3.01
CA LEU A 238 -21.12 -16.77 1.99
C LEU A 238 -21.72 -16.82 0.59
N HIS A 239 -21.71 -15.71 -0.10
CA HIS A 239 -22.14 -15.60 -1.50
C HIS A 239 -20.98 -16.02 -2.42
N TRP A 240 -20.79 -17.33 -2.60
CA TRP A 240 -19.63 -17.91 -3.28
C TRP A 240 -19.47 -17.45 -4.72
N ASP A 241 -20.56 -17.34 -5.47
CA ASP A 241 -20.58 -16.86 -6.84
C ASP A 241 -20.03 -15.41 -6.95
N GLN A 242 -20.46 -14.52 -6.06
CA GLN A 242 -19.93 -13.15 -5.99
C GLN A 242 -18.46 -13.12 -5.53
N TRP A 243 -18.04 -14.09 -4.69
CA TRP A 243 -16.64 -14.18 -4.28
C TRP A 243 -15.74 -14.63 -5.44
N LEU A 244 -16.19 -15.59 -6.28
CA LEU A 244 -15.48 -16.02 -7.50
C LEU A 244 -15.36 -14.87 -8.51
N GLY A 245 -16.44 -14.14 -8.71
CA GLY A 245 -16.45 -12.97 -9.60
C GLY A 245 -15.94 -13.28 -11.00
N GLY A 246 -14.74 -12.79 -11.34
CA GLY A 246 -14.11 -13.01 -12.65
C GLY A 246 -13.16 -14.21 -12.73
N ALA A 247 -12.94 -14.92 -11.62
CA ALA A 247 -12.10 -16.12 -11.61
C ALA A 247 -12.84 -17.30 -12.29
N PRO A 248 -12.10 -18.32 -12.76
CA PRO A 248 -12.72 -19.54 -13.30
C PRO A 248 -13.68 -20.19 -12.31
N GLU A 249 -14.83 -20.63 -12.80
CA GLU A 249 -15.81 -21.33 -11.97
C GLU A 249 -15.22 -22.57 -11.32
N ARG A 250 -15.46 -22.71 -10.02
CA ARG A 250 -15.01 -23.86 -9.22
C ARG A 250 -15.85 -24.06 -7.97
N PRO A 251 -15.95 -25.31 -7.46
CA PRO A 251 -16.58 -25.59 -6.18
C PRO A 251 -15.89 -24.88 -5.02
N TYR A 252 -16.64 -24.60 -3.97
CA TYR A 252 -16.11 -24.03 -2.74
C TYR A 252 -15.21 -25.02 -2.00
N ASN A 253 -14.15 -24.47 -1.39
CA ASN A 253 -13.37 -25.16 -0.36
C ASN A 253 -12.85 -24.12 0.65
N ALA A 254 -12.80 -24.49 1.95
CA ALA A 254 -12.28 -23.64 3.02
C ALA A 254 -10.76 -23.31 2.90
N ALA A 255 -10.06 -23.93 1.95
CA ALA A 255 -8.71 -23.57 1.57
C ALA A 255 -8.62 -22.22 0.83
N TYR A 256 -9.73 -21.66 0.38
CA TYR A 256 -9.74 -20.36 -0.33
C TYR A 256 -10.07 -19.20 0.59
N HIS A 257 -11.31 -19.14 1.06
CA HIS A 257 -11.82 -18.06 1.90
C HIS A 257 -11.63 -18.38 3.40
N PRO A 258 -11.33 -17.39 4.26
CA PRO A 258 -11.23 -15.94 3.98
C PRO A 258 -9.82 -15.41 3.68
N PHE A 259 -8.74 -16.21 3.85
CA PHE A 259 -7.37 -15.69 3.84
C PHE A 259 -6.43 -16.44 2.89
N LYS A 260 -6.61 -17.76 2.75
CA LYS A 260 -5.62 -18.66 2.13
C LYS A 260 -5.59 -18.59 0.59
N TRP A 261 -6.55 -17.90 -0.03
CA TRP A 261 -6.67 -17.67 -1.47
C TRP A 261 -5.39 -17.14 -2.12
N ARG A 262 -4.53 -16.47 -1.35
CA ARG A 262 -3.28 -15.85 -1.83
C ARG A 262 -2.33 -16.82 -2.51
N GLY A 263 -2.36 -18.08 -2.14
CA GLY A 263 -1.51 -19.12 -2.71
C GLY A 263 -2.05 -19.77 -3.97
N PHE A 264 -3.26 -19.44 -4.42
CA PHE A 264 -3.90 -20.04 -5.59
C PHE A 264 -3.81 -19.10 -6.79
N TRP A 265 -3.35 -19.62 -7.93
CA TRP A 265 -3.16 -18.83 -9.15
C TRP A 265 -4.41 -18.08 -9.61
N ASP A 266 -5.60 -18.67 -9.44
CA ASP A 266 -6.85 -18.03 -9.87
C ASP A 266 -7.27 -16.86 -8.98
N PHE A 267 -6.70 -16.71 -7.78
CA PHE A 267 -7.21 -15.77 -6.77
C PHE A 267 -6.19 -14.78 -6.24
N GLY A 268 -4.90 -15.15 -6.22
CA GLY A 268 -3.85 -14.35 -5.62
C GLY A 268 -2.56 -14.38 -6.39
N CYS A 269 -1.70 -13.43 -6.07
CA CYS A 269 -0.42 -13.18 -6.75
C CYS A 269 0.77 -13.82 -6.02
N GLY A 270 0.52 -14.78 -5.10
CA GLY A 270 1.59 -15.41 -4.31
C GLY A 270 2.35 -14.43 -3.41
N ALA A 271 3.54 -14.83 -2.98
CA ALA A 271 4.35 -14.03 -2.06
C ALA A 271 4.93 -12.78 -2.75
N LEU A 272 5.29 -12.85 -4.02
CA LEU A 272 5.78 -11.70 -4.77
C LEU A 272 4.73 -10.58 -4.84
N GLY A 273 3.49 -10.90 -5.20
CA GLY A 273 2.41 -9.91 -5.27
C GLY A 273 2.01 -9.38 -3.90
N ASP A 274 1.94 -10.25 -2.89
CA ASP A 274 1.56 -9.85 -1.51
C ASP A 274 2.60 -8.92 -0.88
N MET A 275 3.91 -9.18 -1.06
CA MET A 275 4.99 -8.50 -0.35
C MET A 275 5.88 -7.61 -1.22
N GLY A 276 5.97 -7.84 -2.52
CA GLY A 276 6.85 -7.06 -3.40
C GLY A 276 6.49 -5.57 -3.39
N CYS A 277 5.21 -5.23 -3.41
CA CYS A 277 4.76 -3.85 -3.33
C CYS A 277 5.13 -3.15 -1.99
N HIS A 278 5.49 -3.89 -0.95
CA HIS A 278 5.95 -3.36 0.33
C HIS A 278 7.49 -3.31 0.40
N THR A 279 8.14 -4.47 0.32
CA THR A 279 9.58 -4.57 0.54
C THR A 279 10.42 -3.97 -0.59
N ALA A 280 9.90 -3.97 -1.84
CA ALA A 280 10.53 -3.30 -2.97
C ALA A 280 10.21 -1.80 -3.05
N ASN A 281 9.25 -1.28 -2.27
CA ASN A 281 8.77 0.10 -2.41
C ASN A 281 9.89 1.13 -2.22
N LEU A 282 10.70 0.98 -1.16
CA LEU A 282 11.81 1.89 -0.89
C LEU A 282 12.83 1.94 -2.04
N PRO A 283 13.43 0.82 -2.46
CA PRO A 283 14.36 0.85 -3.60
C PRO A 283 13.69 1.26 -4.91
N PHE A 284 12.43 0.87 -5.15
CA PHE A 284 11.71 1.24 -6.36
C PHE A 284 11.55 2.76 -6.50
N MET A 285 11.08 3.41 -5.45
CA MET A 285 10.89 4.86 -5.42
C MET A 285 12.24 5.61 -5.42
N ALA A 286 13.20 5.18 -4.60
CA ALA A 286 14.49 5.84 -4.43
C ALA A 286 15.33 5.79 -5.71
N LEU A 287 15.34 4.66 -6.40
CA LEU A 287 16.10 4.45 -7.63
C LEU A 287 15.31 4.82 -8.90
N LYS A 288 14.09 5.37 -8.74
CA LYS A 288 13.21 5.75 -9.86
C LYS A 288 13.04 4.61 -10.86
N LEU A 289 12.83 3.39 -10.36
CA LEU A 289 12.67 2.21 -11.21
C LEU A 289 11.42 2.35 -12.07
N GLY A 290 11.54 1.96 -13.33
CA GLY A 290 10.44 1.90 -14.27
C GLY A 290 10.16 0.46 -14.68
N TYR A 291 10.25 0.18 -15.96
CA TYR A 291 10.12 -1.18 -16.49
C TYR A 291 11.50 -1.84 -16.59
N PRO A 292 11.64 -3.11 -16.16
CA PRO A 292 12.86 -3.85 -16.37
C PRO A 292 13.06 -4.18 -17.85
N SER A 293 14.31 -4.25 -18.27
CA SER A 293 14.70 -4.70 -19.63
C SER A 293 14.75 -6.24 -19.72
N SER A 294 15.00 -6.92 -18.61
CA SER A 294 14.93 -8.38 -18.54
C SER A 294 14.41 -8.86 -17.19
N ILE A 295 13.78 -10.03 -17.19
CA ILE A 295 13.29 -10.74 -16.00
C ILE A 295 13.63 -12.20 -16.17
N GLU A 296 14.32 -12.77 -15.17
CA GLU A 296 14.65 -14.18 -15.09
C GLU A 296 14.13 -14.76 -13.78
N ALA A 297 13.43 -15.89 -13.80
CA ALA A 297 12.86 -16.51 -12.62
C ALA A 297 13.27 -17.98 -12.49
N GLU A 298 13.60 -18.37 -11.26
CA GLU A 298 13.77 -19.75 -10.82
C GLU A 298 12.73 -20.03 -9.73
N ALA A 299 12.08 -21.18 -9.78
CA ALA A 299 11.07 -21.54 -8.79
C ALA A 299 11.00 -23.06 -8.59
N GLY A 300 10.48 -23.49 -7.44
CA GLY A 300 10.31 -24.91 -7.12
C GLY A 300 8.86 -25.33 -6.94
N ASP A 301 8.60 -26.62 -7.12
CA ASP A 301 7.28 -27.24 -6.95
C ASP A 301 6.19 -26.59 -7.83
N LEU A 302 6.53 -26.33 -9.09
CA LEU A 302 5.62 -25.73 -10.05
C LEU A 302 4.43 -26.64 -10.32
N ASN A 303 3.23 -26.07 -10.29
CA ASN A 303 1.97 -26.74 -10.63
C ASN A 303 0.94 -25.72 -11.15
N SER A 304 -0.19 -26.21 -11.67
CA SER A 304 -1.23 -25.38 -12.25
C SER A 304 -2.24 -24.80 -11.26
N GLU A 305 -2.19 -25.21 -10.00
CA GLU A 305 -3.21 -24.81 -9.00
C GLU A 305 -2.70 -23.75 -8.06
N THR A 306 -1.46 -23.88 -7.56
CA THR A 306 -0.91 -22.97 -6.54
C THR A 306 0.43 -22.39 -6.92
N CYS A 307 0.76 -21.27 -6.31
CA CYS A 307 2.05 -20.62 -6.44
C CYS A 307 3.20 -21.52 -5.94
N PRO A 308 4.43 -21.32 -6.43
CA PRO A 308 5.58 -22.17 -6.12
C PRO A 308 5.98 -22.08 -4.64
N SER A 309 6.59 -23.15 -4.12
CA SER A 309 7.08 -23.21 -2.73
C SER A 309 8.17 -22.18 -2.43
N TRP A 310 8.94 -21.81 -3.43
CA TRP A 310 9.96 -20.77 -3.39
C TRP A 310 10.16 -20.19 -4.78
N ALA A 311 10.64 -18.95 -4.82
CA ALA A 311 11.10 -18.33 -6.05
C ALA A 311 12.31 -17.42 -5.80
N ARG A 312 13.13 -17.28 -6.84
CA ARG A 312 14.16 -16.26 -7.01
C ARG A 312 13.91 -15.57 -8.33
N VAL A 313 13.75 -14.24 -8.31
CA VAL A 313 13.52 -13.48 -9.53
C VAL A 313 14.58 -12.39 -9.66
N ARG A 314 15.24 -12.32 -10.82
CA ARG A 314 16.24 -11.32 -11.17
C ARG A 314 15.63 -10.36 -12.18
N TYR A 315 15.76 -9.07 -11.89
CA TYR A 315 15.33 -7.99 -12.78
C TYR A 315 16.54 -7.16 -13.17
N GLU A 316 16.63 -6.78 -14.42
CA GLU A 316 17.59 -5.78 -14.89
C GLU A 316 16.84 -4.51 -15.29
N PHE A 317 17.23 -3.39 -14.72
CA PHE A 317 16.68 -2.09 -15.06
C PHE A 317 17.70 -1.26 -15.83
N PRO A 318 17.30 -0.59 -16.91
CA PRO A 318 18.20 0.26 -17.69
C PRO A 318 18.64 1.49 -16.89
N ALA A 319 19.57 2.25 -17.43
CA ALA A 319 19.94 3.55 -16.88
C ALA A 319 18.72 4.51 -16.80
N ARG A 320 18.67 5.35 -15.75
CA ARG A 320 17.56 6.26 -15.48
C ARG A 320 18.14 7.66 -15.20
N GLY A 321 18.26 8.49 -16.25
CA GLY A 321 18.97 9.76 -16.17
C GLY A 321 20.42 9.52 -15.78
N GLU A 322 20.88 10.12 -14.67
CA GLU A 322 22.25 9.95 -14.14
C GLU A 322 22.45 8.65 -13.34
N MET A 323 21.35 7.92 -13.03
CA MET A 323 21.44 6.66 -12.31
C MET A 323 21.86 5.53 -13.26
N PRO A 324 22.88 4.72 -12.92
CA PRO A 324 23.35 3.62 -13.75
C PRO A 324 22.31 2.50 -13.84
N PRO A 325 22.49 1.51 -14.77
CA PRO A 325 21.73 0.27 -14.74
C PRO A 325 21.85 -0.40 -13.36
N VAL A 326 20.77 -1.08 -12.93
CA VAL A 326 20.71 -1.74 -11.61
C VAL A 326 20.06 -3.10 -11.72
N LYS A 327 20.65 -4.08 -11.00
CA LYS A 327 20.09 -5.41 -10.81
C LYS A 327 19.26 -5.45 -9.54
N VAL A 328 18.06 -6.00 -9.62
CA VAL A 328 17.18 -6.20 -8.46
C VAL A 328 16.87 -7.68 -8.33
N ASN A 329 17.17 -8.24 -7.17
CA ASN A 329 17.01 -9.65 -6.88
C ASN A 329 15.92 -9.81 -5.81
N TRP A 330 14.93 -10.64 -6.12
CA TRP A 330 13.84 -11.04 -5.23
C TRP A 330 14.04 -12.47 -4.74
N TYR A 331 13.74 -12.71 -3.46
CA TYR A 331 13.85 -14.01 -2.80
C TYR A 331 12.62 -14.29 -1.95
N GLU A 332 12.00 -15.45 -2.12
CA GLU A 332 10.83 -15.86 -1.35
C GLU A 332 10.77 -17.38 -1.11
N GLY A 333 10.01 -17.75 -0.09
CA GLY A 333 9.69 -19.14 0.19
C GLY A 333 10.82 -19.95 0.79
N ARG A 334 10.67 -21.29 0.69
CA ARG A 334 11.62 -22.24 1.25
C ARG A 334 12.00 -23.30 0.24
N LYS A 335 13.32 -23.38 -0.05
CA LYS A 335 13.92 -24.47 -0.78
C LYS A 335 14.50 -25.47 0.21
N ASP A 336 14.10 -26.73 0.12
CA ASP A 336 14.55 -27.80 1.03
C ASP A 336 14.39 -27.43 2.52
N GLY A 337 13.27 -26.78 2.86
CA GLY A 337 12.96 -26.33 4.23
C GLY A 337 13.67 -25.05 4.69
N THR A 338 14.66 -24.57 3.94
CA THR A 338 15.44 -23.37 4.24
C THR A 338 14.90 -22.15 3.50
N LEU A 339 14.77 -21.00 4.19
CA LEU A 339 14.38 -19.74 3.54
C LEU A 339 15.36 -19.36 2.45
N VAL A 340 14.82 -18.95 1.30
CA VAL A 340 15.64 -18.42 0.20
C VAL A 340 16.00 -16.97 0.53
N HIS A 341 17.30 -16.73 0.63
CA HIS A 341 17.86 -15.45 1.05
C HIS A 341 18.84 -14.89 -0.01
N PRO A 342 19.28 -13.63 0.13
CA PRO A 342 20.42 -13.09 -0.58
C PRO A 342 21.70 -13.96 -0.38
N PRO A 343 22.78 -13.75 -1.18
CA PRO A 343 24.04 -14.46 -1.04
C PRO A 343 24.58 -14.42 0.38
N ALA A 344 25.09 -15.55 0.87
CA ALA A 344 25.52 -15.72 2.26
C ALA A 344 26.59 -14.69 2.67
N GLU A 345 27.57 -14.45 1.79
CA GLU A 345 28.66 -13.49 2.04
C GLU A 345 28.12 -12.06 2.25
N LEU A 346 27.12 -11.65 1.44
CA LEU A 346 26.47 -10.34 1.60
C LEU A 346 25.70 -10.28 2.92
N VAL A 347 24.99 -11.35 3.27
CA VAL A 347 24.24 -11.43 4.54
C VAL A 347 25.18 -11.31 5.74
N GLU A 348 26.28 -12.04 5.74
CA GLU A 348 27.30 -12.00 6.80
C GLU A 348 27.91 -10.59 6.93
N GLN A 349 28.27 -9.97 5.80
CA GLN A 349 28.77 -8.59 5.78
C GLN A 349 27.77 -7.62 6.39
N VAL A 350 26.51 -7.66 5.95
CA VAL A 350 25.45 -6.77 6.45
C VAL A 350 25.21 -6.97 7.92
N LEU A 351 25.10 -8.19 8.40
CA LEU A 351 24.83 -8.49 9.80
C LEU A 351 26.00 -8.11 10.71
N SER A 352 27.24 -8.34 10.26
CA SER A 352 28.45 -7.90 10.97
C SER A 352 28.51 -6.39 11.13
N GLU A 353 28.19 -5.62 10.09
CA GLU A 353 28.17 -4.17 10.14
C GLU A 353 26.96 -3.65 10.94
N TYR A 354 25.78 -4.27 10.80
CA TYR A 354 24.58 -3.92 11.51
C TYR A 354 24.75 -4.08 13.05
N ALA A 355 25.50 -5.10 13.48
CA ALA A 355 25.80 -5.31 14.90
C ALA A 355 26.58 -4.15 15.55
N LYS A 356 27.31 -3.35 14.75
CA LYS A 356 28.08 -2.18 15.20
C LYS A 356 27.25 -0.89 15.27
N VAL A 357 26.03 -0.89 14.70
CA VAL A 357 25.15 0.30 14.69
C VAL A 357 24.69 0.60 16.12
N PRO A 358 24.86 1.83 16.63
CA PRO A 358 24.32 2.23 17.92
C PRO A 358 22.78 2.09 17.92
N HIS A 359 22.24 1.29 18.82
CA HIS A 359 20.79 1.16 19.00
C HIS A 359 20.34 2.07 20.15
N ASP A 360 19.45 3.02 19.86
CA ASP A 360 18.85 3.85 20.91
C ASP A 360 17.88 2.99 21.75
N GLU A 361 18.09 2.94 23.06
CA GLU A 361 17.23 2.16 23.98
C GLU A 361 15.75 2.60 23.96
N LYS A 362 15.48 3.78 23.44
CA LYS A 362 14.12 4.33 23.29
C LYS A 362 13.37 3.78 22.09
N ASP A 363 14.06 3.19 21.13
CA ASP A 363 13.42 2.61 19.94
C ASP A 363 12.92 1.17 20.24
N LYS A 364 11.77 1.08 20.91
CA LYS A 364 11.11 -0.19 21.26
C LYS A 364 10.77 -1.09 20.06
N LYS A 365 10.95 -0.61 18.85
CA LYS A 365 10.72 -1.37 17.60
C LYS A 365 12.00 -2.01 17.06
N SER A 366 13.16 -1.48 17.38
CA SER A 366 14.45 -2.12 17.10
C SER A 366 14.82 -3.02 18.29
N LYS A 367 14.51 -4.30 18.22
CA LYS A 367 15.06 -5.25 19.19
C LYS A 367 16.57 -5.27 18.98
N LYS A 368 17.32 -4.84 20.03
CA LYS A 368 18.78 -5.04 20.11
C LYS A 368 19.08 -6.50 19.74
N PRO A 369 20.02 -6.78 18.83
CA PRO A 369 20.49 -8.14 18.66
C PRO A 369 20.89 -8.67 20.04
N ASP A 370 20.36 -9.82 20.40
CA ASP A 370 20.74 -10.49 21.65
C ASP A 370 22.25 -10.79 21.56
N ALA A 371 23.05 -10.20 22.43
CA ALA A 371 24.53 -10.30 22.34
C ALA A 371 25.05 -11.75 22.36
N ASP A 372 24.23 -12.67 22.87
CA ASP A 372 24.54 -14.12 22.92
C ASP A 372 24.03 -14.89 21.69
N LYS A 373 23.34 -14.24 20.73
CA LYS A 373 22.81 -14.91 19.54
C LYS A 373 23.47 -14.37 18.27
N THR A 374 23.91 -15.26 17.42
CA THR A 374 24.36 -14.93 16.07
C THR A 374 23.29 -14.08 15.37
N PRO A 375 23.61 -12.86 14.90
CA PRO A 375 22.65 -12.02 14.19
C PRO A 375 22.04 -12.77 13.00
N LYS A 376 20.72 -12.67 12.83
CA LYS A 376 20.00 -13.27 11.71
C LYS A 376 19.25 -12.20 10.93
N LEU A 377 19.12 -12.38 9.63
CA LEU A 377 18.26 -11.54 8.82
C LEU A 377 16.83 -11.56 9.38
N ASN A 378 16.19 -10.42 9.36
CA ASN A 378 14.76 -10.33 9.64
C ASN A 378 13.96 -11.13 8.60
N ASN A 379 12.71 -11.44 8.94
CA ASN A 379 11.82 -12.23 8.08
C ASN A 379 11.64 -11.64 6.68
N SER A 380 11.69 -10.32 6.57
CA SER A 380 11.60 -9.61 5.29
C SER A 380 12.46 -8.36 5.36
N GLY A 381 12.89 -7.87 4.21
CA GLY A 381 13.67 -6.66 4.14
C GLY A 381 14.30 -6.41 2.77
N SER A 382 15.18 -5.41 2.73
CA SER A 382 15.95 -5.09 1.54
C SER A 382 17.36 -4.62 1.88
N ILE A 383 18.30 -4.90 0.99
CA ILE A 383 19.67 -4.39 1.00
C ILE A 383 19.89 -3.67 -0.33
N ILE A 384 20.29 -2.41 -0.26
CA ILE A 384 20.60 -1.58 -1.43
C ILE A 384 22.10 -1.37 -1.41
N VAL A 385 22.80 -1.90 -2.43
CA VAL A 385 24.27 -1.91 -2.50
C VAL A 385 24.75 -0.82 -3.45
N GLY A 386 25.46 0.15 -2.92
CA GLY A 386 26.09 1.21 -3.65
C GLY A 386 27.64 1.14 -3.59
N GLU A 387 28.32 1.96 -4.38
CA GLU A 387 29.80 2.00 -4.45
C GLU A 387 30.45 2.52 -3.15
N LYS A 388 29.74 3.37 -2.40
CA LYS A 388 30.24 3.97 -1.17
C LYS A 388 29.71 3.34 0.11
N GLY A 389 28.72 2.45 0.00
CA GLY A 389 28.11 1.81 1.16
C GLY A 389 26.78 1.19 0.83
N MET A 390 26.08 0.71 1.85
CA MET A 390 24.81 -0.01 1.72
C MET A 390 23.73 0.66 2.60
N LEU A 391 22.48 0.52 2.17
CA LEU A 391 21.32 0.74 3.02
C LEU A 391 20.64 -0.60 3.30
N TYR A 392 20.60 -0.98 4.56
CA TYR A 392 19.89 -2.18 5.05
C TYR A 392 18.57 -1.80 5.69
N SER A 393 17.47 -2.30 5.17
CA SER A 393 16.13 -2.16 5.75
C SER A 393 15.61 -3.51 6.25
N PRO A 394 15.66 -3.79 7.56
CA PRO A 394 15.12 -5.00 8.17
C PRO A 394 13.61 -4.92 8.40
N HIS A 395 12.86 -4.31 7.48
CA HIS A 395 11.45 -3.98 7.68
C HIS A 395 10.64 -4.15 6.40
N ASP A 396 9.41 -4.70 6.53
CA ASP A 396 8.51 -4.95 5.39
C ASP A 396 8.22 -3.67 4.57
N TYR A 397 8.11 -2.52 5.24
CA TYR A 397 7.61 -1.27 4.65
C TYR A 397 8.67 -0.19 4.43
N GLY A 398 9.96 -0.51 4.59
CA GLY A 398 11.04 0.47 4.44
C GLY A 398 11.04 1.62 5.45
N GLY A 399 10.24 1.50 6.51
CA GLY A 399 10.11 2.52 7.57
C GLY A 399 11.22 2.49 8.63
N VAL A 400 12.12 1.52 8.54
CA VAL A 400 13.34 1.38 9.36
C VAL A 400 14.47 1.00 8.41
N TRP A 401 15.59 1.67 8.53
CA TRP A 401 16.78 1.36 7.73
C TRP A 401 18.05 1.90 8.40
N TYR A 402 19.18 1.37 7.99
CA TYR A 402 20.51 1.67 8.51
C TYR A 402 21.50 1.83 7.36
N LEU A 403 22.43 2.75 7.50
CA LEU A 403 23.56 2.95 6.58
C LEU A 403 24.75 2.12 7.07
N LEU A 404 25.38 1.40 6.15
CA LEU A 404 26.49 0.52 6.41
C LEU A 404 27.65 0.78 5.43
N PRO A 405 28.95 0.69 5.82
CA PRO A 405 29.43 0.32 7.16
C PRO A 405 29.07 1.36 8.23
N ALA A 406 28.82 0.91 9.47
CA ALA A 406 28.36 1.76 10.55
C ALA A 406 29.35 2.88 10.88
N GLU A 407 30.65 2.60 10.88
CA GLU A 407 31.72 3.55 11.15
C GLU A 407 31.75 4.69 10.12
N GLN A 408 31.61 4.39 8.83
CA GLN A 408 31.61 5.38 7.76
C GLN A 408 30.46 6.37 7.85
N PHE A 409 29.32 5.94 8.36
CA PHE A 409 28.10 6.75 8.45
C PHE A 409 27.76 7.18 9.87
N HIS A 410 28.74 7.09 10.81
CA HIS A 410 28.56 7.47 12.21
C HIS A 410 28.00 8.89 12.36
N ASP A 411 28.57 9.86 11.64
CA ASP A 411 28.15 11.27 11.67
C ASP A 411 27.14 11.64 10.58
N TYR A 412 26.33 10.64 10.16
CA TYR A 412 25.31 10.84 9.15
C TYR A 412 24.37 12.01 9.49
N LYS A 413 24.21 12.91 8.53
CA LYS A 413 23.20 13.98 8.58
C LYS A 413 22.18 13.77 7.49
N ALA A 414 20.90 13.84 7.86
CA ALA A 414 19.82 13.72 6.92
C ALA A 414 19.96 14.73 5.77
N PRO A 415 19.77 14.32 4.52
CA PRO A 415 19.78 15.25 3.38
C PRO A 415 18.61 16.24 3.50
N PRO A 416 18.62 17.34 2.72
CA PRO A 416 17.48 18.23 2.63
C PRO A 416 16.19 17.49 2.29
N GLN A 417 15.09 17.81 2.96
CA GLN A 417 13.79 17.24 2.71
C GLN A 417 13.27 17.68 1.34
N THR A 418 13.07 16.75 0.43
CA THR A 418 12.52 16.98 -0.92
C THR A 418 11.12 16.41 -1.08
N LEU A 419 10.75 15.43 -0.26
CA LEU A 419 9.43 14.82 -0.24
C LEU A 419 8.57 15.38 0.88
N ALA A 420 7.30 15.65 0.62
CA ALA A 420 6.36 16.08 1.65
C ALA A 420 6.33 15.07 2.82
N ARG A 421 6.09 15.56 4.03
CA ARG A 421 5.89 14.71 5.21
C ARG A 421 4.43 14.77 5.64
N ASN A 422 3.86 13.62 5.93
CA ASN A 422 2.58 13.54 6.62
C ASN A 422 2.84 13.50 8.13
N PRO A 423 2.48 14.53 8.91
CA PRO A 423 2.76 14.55 10.35
C PRO A 423 2.01 13.46 11.13
N LYS A 424 0.95 12.89 10.56
CA LYS A 424 0.17 11.80 11.17
C LYS A 424 0.61 10.40 10.72
N GLY A 425 1.62 10.31 9.83
CA GLY A 425 2.01 9.04 9.21
C GLY A 425 1.04 8.58 8.12
N ASP A 426 0.93 7.28 7.95
CA ASP A 426 0.00 6.66 6.99
C ASP A 426 -1.42 6.65 7.51
#